data_eba8bdc753800387dc32c395fcf52df5
#
_entry.id   eba8bdc753800387dc32c395fcf52df5
#
_cell.length_a   1.000
_cell.length_b   1.000
_cell.length_c   1.000
_cell.angle_alpha   90.00
_cell.angle_beta   90.00
_cell.angle_gamma   90.00
#
_symmetry.space_group_name_H-M   'P 1'
#
loop_
_entity.id
_entity.type
_entity.pdbx_description
1 polymer ?
#
loop_
_entity_poly.entity_id
_entity_poly.type
_entity_poly.pdbx_seq_one_letter_code
_entity_poly.pdbx_strand_id
1 'polypeptide(L)'
;MPTPAAFAITPSVHKTHLNLTLPNRESGFSFLVRNFVAQDERFCSAFGIVEEAIAARAFPACSLAITFRGELVAHKGLGRFTYDPVSPEVTTASIFDLASLTKIVATTAMAMILYERGLLDLEAPAAAIVPEFAGNDPRRREITLRMLLAHSSGLPAYEKLFLRARTRGDILQAAFSTPLSAAPGVHAEYSDIGFIILGAVLERLADESLATFCQREIFGPLGMAHTTFNPAPAWKDSIPPTADDRTFRHRLIQGEVQDENASVLGGIAGHAGLFATTEDLAIFAHTMLNAGHPILRPSTVELFTRRESAPEGTSRGLGWDTPSAPSQSGKYFSPRSFGHLGYTGTSMWIDPSRQLSIALLTNRTWPDCQNQAIKRVRPALHDAVLEALGEHA
;
A
#
# COMPACT_ATOMS: atom_id res chain seq x y z
N MET A 1 9.98 62.82 -20.14
CA MET A 1 9.91 61.35 -20.37
C MET A 1 9.41 60.70 -19.11
N PRO A 2 8.20 60.16 -19.10
CA PRO A 2 7.65 59.52 -17.91
C PRO A 2 8.10 58.03 -17.79
N THR A 3 8.45 57.63 -16.58
CA THR A 3 8.78 56.27 -16.13
C THR A 3 7.56 55.38 -16.20
N PRO A 4 7.67 54.07 -16.58
CA PRO A 4 6.54 53.17 -16.57
C PRO A 4 6.25 52.62 -15.18
N ALA A 5 4.98 52.62 -14.80
CA ALA A 5 4.44 52.06 -13.58
C ALA A 5 4.49 50.52 -13.60
N ALA A 6 5.00 49.94 -12.51
CA ALA A 6 4.97 48.51 -12.27
C ALA A 6 3.55 48.07 -11.84
N PHE A 7 2.92 47.21 -12.63
CA PHE A 7 1.70 46.51 -12.24
C PHE A 7 2.05 45.33 -11.35
N ALA A 8 1.73 45.43 -10.07
CA ALA A 8 1.74 44.33 -9.14
C ALA A 8 0.43 43.55 -9.29
N ILE A 9 0.49 42.34 -9.83
CA ILE A 9 -0.64 41.39 -9.84
C ILE A 9 -0.54 40.56 -8.55
N THR A 10 -1.38 40.86 -7.57
CA THR A 10 -1.63 40.03 -6.42
C THR A 10 -2.69 38.99 -6.79
N PRO A 11 -2.43 37.67 -6.68
CA PRO A 11 -3.49 36.69 -6.83
C PRO A 11 -4.32 36.66 -5.54
N SER A 12 -5.54 37.16 -5.58
CA SER A 12 -6.56 36.96 -4.56
C SER A 12 -7.07 35.51 -4.67
N VAL A 13 -6.59 34.65 -3.79
CA VAL A 13 -7.15 33.30 -3.61
C VAL A 13 -8.42 33.45 -2.75
N HIS A 14 -9.58 33.52 -3.39
CA HIS A 14 -10.84 33.33 -2.70
C HIS A 14 -10.93 31.89 -2.17
N LYS A 15 -10.82 31.75 -0.84
CA LYS A 15 -11.20 30.51 -0.12
C LYS A 15 -12.72 30.37 -0.18
N THR A 16 -13.22 29.73 -1.25
CA THR A 16 -14.57 29.17 -1.27
C THR A 16 -14.53 27.85 -0.51
N HIS A 17 -14.99 27.83 0.72
CA HIS A 17 -15.37 26.62 1.43
C HIS A 17 -16.53 25.98 0.65
N LEU A 18 -16.22 25.08 -0.28
CA LEU A 18 -17.18 24.19 -0.89
C LEU A 18 -17.56 23.15 0.19
N ASN A 19 -18.67 23.43 0.90
CA ASN A 19 -19.42 22.41 1.63
C ASN A 19 -20.00 21.44 0.61
N LEU A 20 -19.20 20.46 0.18
CA LEU A 20 -19.69 19.30 -0.54
C LEU A 20 -20.34 18.39 0.49
N THR A 21 -21.65 18.51 0.65
CA THR A 21 -22.50 17.51 1.28
C THR A 21 -22.20 16.16 0.64
N LEU A 22 -21.70 15.23 1.43
CA LEU A 22 -21.60 13.82 1.07
C LEU A 22 -22.97 13.36 0.57
N PRO A 23 -23.07 12.58 -0.51
CA PRO A 23 -24.34 12.02 -0.94
C PRO A 23 -24.94 11.20 0.19
N ASN A 24 -26.26 11.32 0.36
CA ASN A 24 -27.06 10.65 1.37
C ASN A 24 -26.63 9.20 1.57
N ARG A 25 -26.43 8.82 2.84
CA ARG A 25 -26.02 7.47 3.30
C ARG A 25 -27.08 6.38 3.08
N GLU A 26 -28.01 6.56 2.17
CA GLU A 26 -29.05 5.59 1.83
C GLU A 26 -28.85 5.09 0.41
N SER A 27 -28.05 4.03 0.24
CA SER A 27 -28.23 2.97 -0.76
C SER A 27 -26.98 2.10 -0.90
N GLY A 28 -27.03 0.89 -0.40
CA GLY A 28 -26.38 -0.21 -1.06
C GLY A 28 -24.94 -0.57 -0.65
N PHE A 29 -24.37 -0.05 0.45
CA PHE A 29 -23.13 -0.64 0.97
C PHE A 29 -23.47 -1.97 1.63
N SER A 30 -23.18 -3.07 0.92
CA SER A 30 -23.23 -4.41 1.49
C SER A 30 -22.03 -4.57 2.42
N PHE A 31 -22.26 -4.59 3.73
CA PHE A 31 -21.23 -4.97 4.69
C PHE A 31 -20.69 -6.36 4.36
N LEU A 32 -19.38 -6.54 4.51
CA LEU A 32 -18.72 -7.83 4.32
C LEU A 32 -19.33 -8.85 5.31
N VAL A 33 -20.05 -9.84 4.79
CA VAL A 33 -20.69 -10.88 5.60
C VAL A 33 -19.63 -11.91 6.01
N ARG A 34 -19.59 -12.28 7.30
CA ARG A 34 -18.70 -13.34 7.78
C ARG A 34 -19.36 -14.70 7.61
N ASN A 35 -18.69 -15.62 6.90
CA ASN A 35 -19.15 -16.98 6.68
C ASN A 35 -17.98 -17.97 6.81
N PHE A 36 -17.72 -18.41 8.02
CA PHE A 36 -16.60 -19.33 8.35
C PHE A 36 -17.03 -20.81 8.41
N VAL A 37 -18.19 -21.14 7.89
CA VAL A 37 -18.68 -22.52 7.86
C VAL A 37 -17.69 -23.38 7.06
N ALA A 38 -17.18 -24.43 7.73
CA ALA A 38 -16.22 -25.40 7.18
C ALA A 38 -14.92 -24.75 6.61
N GLN A 39 -14.51 -23.53 7.08
CA GLN A 39 -13.29 -22.91 6.58
C GLN A 39 -12.04 -23.81 6.70
N ASP A 40 -11.92 -24.55 7.81
CA ASP A 40 -10.76 -25.42 8.07
C ASP A 40 -10.73 -26.63 7.15
N GLU A 41 -11.87 -27.20 6.81
CA GLU A 41 -12.01 -28.28 5.84
C GLU A 41 -11.79 -27.78 4.42
N ARG A 42 -12.47 -26.71 4.03
CA ARG A 42 -12.42 -26.15 2.68
C ARG A 42 -11.04 -25.66 2.28
N PHE A 43 -10.37 -24.95 3.17
CA PHE A 43 -9.05 -24.35 2.91
C PHE A 43 -7.91 -25.11 3.56
N CYS A 44 -8.08 -26.40 3.89
CA CYS A 44 -7.05 -27.20 4.58
C CYS A 44 -5.71 -27.20 3.82
N SER A 45 -5.70 -27.30 2.50
CA SER A 45 -4.49 -27.24 1.68
C SER A 45 -3.80 -25.88 1.76
N ALA A 46 -4.58 -24.80 1.70
CA ALA A 46 -4.05 -23.43 1.79
C ALA A 46 -3.46 -23.15 3.20
N PHE A 47 -4.12 -23.59 4.26
CA PHE A 47 -3.62 -23.45 5.63
C PHE A 47 -2.39 -24.33 5.85
N GLY A 48 -2.37 -25.56 5.31
CA GLY A 48 -1.22 -26.46 5.37
C GLY A 48 0.05 -25.84 4.77
N ILE A 49 -0.06 -25.15 3.62
CA ILE A 49 1.06 -24.40 3.01
C ILE A 49 1.63 -23.35 3.98
N VAL A 50 0.76 -22.64 4.70
CA VAL A 50 1.20 -21.64 5.70
C VAL A 50 1.85 -22.32 6.90
N GLU A 51 1.28 -23.40 7.42
CA GLU A 51 1.82 -24.16 8.55
C GLU A 51 3.20 -24.77 8.22
N GLU A 52 3.35 -25.34 7.03
CA GLU A 52 4.64 -25.82 6.51
C GLU A 52 5.66 -24.69 6.37
N ALA A 53 5.24 -23.51 5.90
CA ALA A 53 6.10 -22.34 5.79
C ALA A 53 6.59 -21.85 7.16
N ILE A 54 5.71 -21.85 8.19
CA ILE A 54 6.06 -21.53 9.57
C ILE A 54 7.05 -22.56 10.14
N ALA A 55 6.78 -23.85 9.94
CA ALA A 55 7.66 -24.93 10.36
C ALA A 55 9.05 -24.86 9.68
N ALA A 56 9.08 -24.47 8.40
CA ALA A 56 10.30 -24.23 7.63
C ALA A 56 10.97 -22.87 7.94
N ARG A 57 10.46 -22.12 8.93
CA ARG A 57 10.97 -20.80 9.34
C ARG A 57 10.98 -19.76 8.23
N ALA A 58 10.00 -19.78 7.31
CA ALA A 58 9.81 -18.73 6.32
C ALA A 58 9.33 -17.41 6.98
N PHE A 59 8.51 -17.53 8.00
CA PHE A 59 8.03 -16.47 8.90
C PHE A 59 7.43 -17.14 10.16
N PRO A 60 7.46 -16.49 11.34
CA PRO A 60 6.87 -17.07 12.55
C PRO A 60 5.38 -16.76 12.71
N ALA A 61 4.90 -15.64 12.17
CA ALA A 61 3.54 -15.13 12.34
C ALA A 61 2.84 -14.97 10.99
N CYS A 62 1.57 -15.38 10.92
CA CYS A 62 0.71 -15.20 9.76
C CYS A 62 -0.72 -14.90 10.18
N SER A 63 -1.35 -13.94 9.49
CA SER A 63 -2.81 -13.77 9.49
C SER A 63 -3.29 -13.78 8.04
N LEU A 64 -4.42 -14.44 7.78
CA LEU A 64 -4.98 -14.65 6.45
C LEU A 64 -6.47 -14.30 6.46
N ALA A 65 -6.92 -13.53 5.45
CA ALA A 65 -8.33 -13.29 5.18
C ALA A 65 -8.62 -13.55 3.69
N ILE A 66 -9.71 -14.26 3.41
CA ILE A 66 -10.18 -14.59 2.06
C ILE A 66 -11.62 -14.10 1.92
N THR A 67 -11.87 -13.21 0.96
CA THR A 67 -13.23 -12.82 0.60
C THR A 67 -13.62 -13.46 -0.72
N PHE A 68 -14.87 -13.93 -0.82
CA PHE A 68 -15.38 -14.52 -2.05
C PHE A 68 -16.86 -14.18 -2.20
N ARG A 69 -17.23 -13.58 -3.36
CA ARG A 69 -18.63 -13.23 -3.71
C ARG A 69 -19.36 -12.45 -2.61
N GLY A 70 -18.67 -11.46 -2.02
CA GLY A 70 -19.23 -10.59 -0.99
C GLY A 70 -19.16 -11.12 0.44
N GLU A 71 -18.61 -12.31 0.66
CA GLU A 71 -18.44 -12.91 1.98
C GLU A 71 -16.97 -13.02 2.38
N LEU A 72 -16.67 -12.82 3.66
CA LEU A 72 -15.39 -13.22 4.28
C LEU A 72 -15.50 -14.71 4.62
N VAL A 73 -14.93 -15.56 3.75
CA VAL A 73 -15.10 -17.02 3.81
C VAL A 73 -13.99 -17.74 4.58
N ALA A 74 -12.88 -17.07 4.83
CA ALA A 74 -11.84 -17.56 5.74
C ALA A 74 -11.16 -16.38 6.44
N HIS A 75 -10.88 -16.54 7.74
CA HIS A 75 -10.15 -15.59 8.56
C HIS A 75 -9.41 -16.35 9.66
N LYS A 76 -8.08 -16.41 9.57
CA LYS A 76 -7.28 -17.27 10.44
C LYS A 76 -5.94 -16.64 10.83
N GLY A 77 -5.60 -16.69 12.12
CA GLY A 77 -4.27 -16.46 12.64
C GLY A 77 -3.51 -17.78 12.77
N LEU A 78 -2.23 -17.82 12.39
CA LEU A 78 -1.38 -19.01 12.41
C LEU A 78 0.01 -18.64 12.93
N GLY A 79 0.60 -19.54 13.75
CA GLY A 79 1.93 -19.36 14.30
C GLY A 79 1.96 -18.44 15.53
N ARG A 80 3.14 -17.89 15.80
CA ARG A 80 3.45 -17.07 16.97
C ARG A 80 4.17 -15.80 16.54
N PHE A 81 4.21 -14.80 17.41
CA PHE A 81 4.85 -13.53 17.12
C PHE A 81 6.34 -13.67 16.76
N THR A 82 7.01 -14.65 17.38
CA THR A 82 8.41 -15.02 17.11
C THR A 82 8.56 -16.53 17.02
N TYR A 83 9.77 -17.02 16.75
CA TYR A 83 10.07 -18.46 16.78
C TYR A 83 10.26 -19.03 18.19
N ASP A 84 10.10 -18.23 19.25
CA ASP A 84 10.11 -18.69 20.63
C ASP A 84 8.76 -19.36 20.95
N PRO A 85 8.74 -20.59 21.47
CA PRO A 85 7.50 -21.32 21.80
C PRO A 85 6.65 -20.66 22.89
N VAL A 86 7.20 -19.76 23.70
CA VAL A 86 6.46 -19.00 24.72
C VAL A 86 5.97 -17.63 24.20
N SER A 87 6.34 -17.27 22.98
CA SER A 87 5.87 -16.04 22.32
C SER A 87 4.34 -16.08 22.13
N PRO A 88 3.65 -14.92 22.17
CA PRO A 88 2.20 -14.86 21.93
C PRO A 88 1.78 -15.52 20.63
N GLU A 89 0.62 -16.16 20.64
CA GLU A 89 0.00 -16.73 19.44
C GLU A 89 -0.56 -15.62 18.56
N VAL A 90 -0.52 -15.84 17.24
CA VAL A 90 -1.20 -14.96 16.29
C VAL A 90 -2.68 -15.25 16.32
N THR A 91 -3.46 -14.20 16.41
CA THR A 91 -4.93 -14.24 16.30
C THR A 91 -5.38 -13.45 15.08
N THR A 92 -6.66 -13.54 14.76
CA THR A 92 -7.27 -12.69 13.70
C THR A 92 -7.27 -11.20 14.05
N ALA A 93 -7.12 -10.86 15.35
CA ALA A 93 -7.00 -9.49 15.83
C ALA A 93 -5.55 -8.97 15.85
N SER A 94 -4.57 -9.79 15.50
CA SER A 94 -3.17 -9.36 15.42
C SER A 94 -2.98 -8.32 14.32
N ILE A 95 -2.26 -7.25 14.64
CA ILE A 95 -2.01 -6.09 13.77
C ILE A 95 -0.60 -6.22 13.20
N PHE A 96 -0.44 -5.98 11.91
CA PHE A 96 0.84 -6.15 11.23
C PHE A 96 1.31 -4.86 10.57
N ASP A 97 2.63 -4.66 10.52
CA ASP A 97 3.26 -3.68 9.65
C ASP A 97 3.04 -4.10 8.19
N LEU A 98 2.29 -3.30 7.47
CA LEU A 98 1.89 -3.56 6.08
C LEU A 98 3.02 -3.36 5.08
N ALA A 99 4.10 -2.70 5.48
CA ALA A 99 5.16 -2.27 4.57
C ALA A 99 4.57 -1.60 3.30
N SER A 100 4.94 -2.07 2.13
CA SER A 100 4.51 -1.45 0.86
C SER A 100 3.03 -1.60 0.50
N LEU A 101 2.23 -2.37 1.24
CA LEU A 101 0.76 -2.27 1.09
C LEU A 101 0.25 -0.88 1.48
N THR A 102 1.03 -0.10 2.24
CA THR A 102 0.79 1.33 2.48
C THR A 102 0.56 2.09 1.17
N LYS A 103 1.30 1.74 0.11
CA LYS A 103 1.19 2.39 -1.20
C LYS A 103 -0.22 2.33 -1.77
N ILE A 104 -0.89 1.18 -1.62
CA ILE A 104 -2.22 0.99 -2.20
C ILE A 104 -3.34 1.38 -1.23
N VAL A 105 -3.20 1.05 0.07
CA VAL A 105 -4.28 1.27 1.06
C VAL A 105 -4.35 2.73 1.51
N ALA A 106 -3.23 3.45 1.48
CA ALA A 106 -3.18 4.86 1.87
C ALA A 106 -2.87 5.78 0.69
N THR A 107 -1.66 5.70 0.13
CA THR A 107 -1.15 6.70 -0.83
C THR A 107 -1.93 6.72 -2.14
N THR A 108 -2.13 5.55 -2.76
CA THR A 108 -2.91 5.45 -4.00
C THR A 108 -4.38 5.76 -3.75
N ALA A 109 -4.97 5.28 -2.66
CA ALA A 109 -6.35 5.59 -2.32
C ALA A 109 -6.55 7.11 -2.10
N MET A 110 -5.61 7.79 -1.43
CA MET A 110 -5.61 9.27 -1.34
C MET A 110 -5.51 9.91 -2.73
N ALA A 111 -4.60 9.42 -3.59
CA ALA A 111 -4.45 9.94 -4.96
C ALA A 111 -5.75 9.77 -5.77
N MET A 112 -6.45 8.63 -5.64
CA MET A 112 -7.74 8.38 -6.28
C MET A 112 -8.81 9.39 -5.83
N ILE A 113 -8.90 9.67 -4.54
CA ILE A 113 -9.86 10.63 -3.98
C ILE A 113 -9.53 12.05 -4.44
N LEU A 114 -8.25 12.45 -4.41
CA LEU A 114 -7.83 13.77 -4.90
C LEU A 114 -8.07 13.94 -6.40
N TYR A 115 -7.87 12.88 -7.18
CA TYR A 115 -8.20 12.85 -8.61
C TYR A 115 -9.70 13.08 -8.85
N GLU A 116 -10.58 12.40 -8.12
CA GLU A 116 -12.04 12.60 -8.21
C GLU A 116 -12.50 14.00 -7.84
N ARG A 117 -11.77 14.65 -6.93
CA ARG A 117 -12.02 16.03 -6.51
C ARG A 117 -11.44 17.07 -7.46
N GLY A 118 -10.74 16.65 -8.53
CA GLY A 118 -10.08 17.55 -9.46
C GLY A 118 -8.87 18.29 -8.86
N LEU A 119 -8.35 17.81 -7.72
CA LEU A 119 -7.17 18.36 -7.04
C LEU A 119 -5.87 17.72 -7.54
N LEU A 120 -5.95 16.56 -8.18
CA LEU A 120 -4.82 15.84 -8.75
C LEU A 120 -5.05 15.63 -10.23
N ASP A 121 -4.12 16.15 -11.06
CA ASP A 121 -4.01 15.84 -12.47
C ASP A 121 -2.87 14.83 -12.67
N LEU A 122 -3.19 13.67 -13.23
CA LEU A 122 -2.22 12.59 -13.45
C LEU A 122 -1.08 13.01 -14.37
N GLU A 123 -1.33 13.94 -15.29
CA GLU A 123 -0.32 14.42 -16.24
C GLU A 123 0.46 15.64 -15.73
N ALA A 124 0.11 16.17 -14.57
CA ALA A 124 0.85 17.28 -13.97
C ALA A 124 2.27 16.82 -13.60
N PRO A 125 3.31 17.62 -13.92
CA PRO A 125 4.66 17.36 -13.43
C PRO A 125 4.74 17.47 -11.91
N ALA A 126 5.34 16.48 -11.25
CA ALA A 126 5.54 16.51 -9.79
C ALA A 126 6.31 17.77 -9.34
N ALA A 127 7.26 18.25 -10.15
CA ALA A 127 8.02 19.47 -9.91
C ALA A 127 7.18 20.76 -9.95
N ALA A 128 5.99 20.75 -10.54
CA ALA A 128 5.08 21.88 -10.49
C ALA A 128 4.42 22.04 -9.11
N ILE A 129 4.26 20.94 -8.38
CA ILE A 129 3.63 20.90 -7.05
C ILE A 129 4.69 20.97 -5.96
N VAL A 130 5.83 20.29 -6.17
CA VAL A 130 7.00 20.25 -5.28
C VAL A 130 8.21 20.78 -6.06
N PRO A 131 8.42 22.12 -6.15
CA PRO A 131 9.51 22.72 -6.92
C PRO A 131 10.90 22.25 -6.49
N GLU A 132 11.06 21.86 -5.24
CA GLU A 132 12.30 21.32 -4.66
C GLU A 132 12.76 20.04 -5.39
N PHE A 133 11.83 19.31 -6.00
CA PHE A 133 12.12 18.12 -6.81
C PHE A 133 12.74 18.46 -8.18
N ALA A 134 12.54 19.65 -8.72
CA ALA A 134 13.05 20.04 -10.04
C ALA A 134 14.58 19.89 -10.15
N GLY A 135 15.33 20.28 -9.10
CA GLY A 135 16.77 20.15 -9.05
C GLY A 135 17.49 20.70 -10.30
N ASN A 136 18.68 20.14 -10.59
CA ASN A 136 19.49 20.52 -11.74
C ASN A 136 19.31 19.60 -12.97
N ASP A 137 18.66 18.45 -12.81
CA ASP A 137 18.39 17.52 -13.92
C ASP A 137 17.07 17.92 -14.62
N PRO A 138 17.11 18.42 -15.87
CA PRO A 138 15.94 18.91 -16.57
C PRO A 138 14.86 17.82 -16.77
N ARG A 139 15.25 16.54 -16.85
CA ARG A 139 14.33 15.40 -17.02
C ARG A 139 13.31 15.27 -15.88
N ARG A 140 13.63 15.80 -14.68
CA ARG A 140 12.71 15.78 -13.54
C ARG A 140 11.44 16.58 -13.76
N ARG A 141 11.49 17.60 -14.66
CA ARG A 141 10.31 18.40 -15.05
C ARG A 141 9.35 17.64 -15.95
N GLU A 142 9.77 16.50 -16.48
CA GLU A 142 8.96 15.60 -17.31
C GLU A 142 8.24 14.53 -16.49
N ILE A 143 8.65 14.33 -15.22
CA ILE A 143 8.08 13.29 -14.36
C ILE A 143 6.70 13.71 -13.89
N THR A 144 5.68 13.01 -14.40
CA THR A 144 4.28 13.24 -14.05
C THR A 144 3.86 12.44 -12.82
N LEU A 145 2.70 12.77 -12.23
CA LEU A 145 2.13 11.99 -11.12
C LEU A 145 1.75 10.57 -11.57
N ARG A 146 1.31 10.42 -12.83
CA ARG A 146 1.11 9.09 -13.45
C ARG A 146 2.38 8.26 -13.42
N MET A 147 3.52 8.83 -13.81
CA MET A 147 4.81 8.13 -13.84
C MET A 147 5.26 7.71 -12.42
N LEU A 148 5.00 8.52 -11.39
CA LEU A 148 5.28 8.14 -10.01
C LEU A 148 4.40 6.96 -9.56
N LEU A 149 3.08 7.03 -9.82
CA LEU A 149 2.13 5.96 -9.51
C LEU A 149 2.45 4.66 -10.26
N ALA A 150 2.79 4.75 -11.56
CA ALA A 150 3.10 3.60 -12.40
C ALA A 150 4.55 3.09 -12.28
N HIS A 151 5.35 3.67 -11.38
CA HIS A 151 6.77 3.34 -11.23
C HIS A 151 7.60 3.49 -12.50
N SER A 152 7.25 4.43 -13.37
CA SER A 152 7.96 4.71 -14.63
C SER A 152 8.71 6.05 -14.65
N SER A 153 8.97 6.60 -13.47
CA SER A 153 9.62 7.91 -13.31
C SER A 153 11.13 7.92 -13.58
N GLY A 154 11.76 6.75 -13.71
CA GLY A 154 13.22 6.63 -13.81
C GLY A 154 13.97 6.81 -12.48
N LEU A 155 13.27 6.92 -11.36
CA LEU A 155 13.88 6.93 -10.02
C LEU A 155 14.30 5.52 -9.61
N PRO A 156 15.42 5.36 -8.86
CA PRO A 156 15.88 4.05 -8.41
C PRO A 156 14.88 3.39 -7.45
N ALA A 157 14.96 2.06 -7.35
CA ALA A 157 14.07 1.26 -6.50
C ALA A 157 14.14 1.67 -5.03
N TYR A 158 15.36 1.81 -4.50
CA TYR A 158 15.61 2.07 -3.09
C TYR A 158 16.94 2.78 -2.88
N GLU A 159 16.99 3.66 -1.88
CA GLU A 159 18.21 4.30 -1.38
C GLU A 159 18.18 4.31 0.14
N LYS A 160 19.33 4.08 0.78
CA LYS A 160 19.46 4.16 2.25
C LYS A 160 19.57 5.60 2.71
N LEU A 161 18.50 6.39 2.50
CA LEU A 161 18.50 7.82 2.83
C LEU A 161 18.71 8.04 4.32
N PHE A 162 18.21 7.14 5.18
CA PHE A 162 18.34 7.18 6.64
C PHE A 162 19.80 7.22 7.13
N LEU A 163 20.78 6.78 6.33
CA LEU A 163 22.18 6.86 6.71
C LEU A 163 22.73 8.30 6.71
N ARG A 164 22.12 9.19 5.90
CA ARG A 164 22.54 10.58 5.71
C ARG A 164 21.50 11.61 6.15
N ALA A 165 20.34 11.18 6.63
CA ALA A 165 19.22 12.01 7.04
C ALA A 165 18.86 11.71 8.50
N ARG A 166 18.43 12.73 9.25
CA ARG A 166 18.03 12.60 10.67
C ARG A 166 16.63 13.11 10.94
N THR A 167 16.06 13.88 10.03
CA THR A 167 14.74 14.47 10.14
C THR A 167 13.90 14.15 8.90
N ARG A 168 12.58 14.33 9.01
CA ARG A 168 11.66 14.27 7.88
C ARG A 168 12.11 15.16 6.72
N GLY A 169 12.53 16.40 7.02
CA GLY A 169 12.99 17.35 6.01
C GLY A 169 14.24 16.83 5.27
N ASP A 170 15.19 16.24 6.01
CA ASP A 170 16.42 15.70 5.41
C ASP A 170 16.10 14.53 4.46
N ILE A 171 15.18 13.61 4.85
CA ILE A 171 14.77 12.48 3.97
C ILE A 171 14.11 13.01 2.71
N LEU A 172 13.17 13.97 2.84
CA LEU A 172 12.51 14.54 1.67
C LEU A 172 13.50 15.23 0.74
N GLN A 173 14.42 16.04 1.28
CA GLN A 173 15.46 16.69 0.48
C GLN A 173 16.38 15.66 -0.19
N ALA A 174 16.73 14.58 0.50
CA ALA A 174 17.55 13.50 -0.06
C ALA A 174 16.79 12.75 -1.17
N ALA A 175 15.50 12.47 -0.98
CA ALA A 175 14.65 11.84 -2.00
C ALA A 175 14.50 12.75 -3.24
N PHE A 176 14.22 14.04 -3.04
CA PHE A 176 14.14 15.02 -4.13
C PHE A 176 15.45 15.16 -4.91
N SER A 177 16.58 14.90 -4.28
CA SER A 177 17.91 15.01 -4.89
C SER A 177 18.45 13.68 -5.42
N THR A 178 17.74 12.55 -5.22
CA THR A 178 18.18 11.22 -5.68
C THR A 178 18.33 11.20 -7.20
N PRO A 179 19.51 10.85 -7.76
CA PRO A 179 19.71 10.81 -9.20
C PRO A 179 18.75 9.86 -9.91
N LEU A 180 18.33 10.20 -11.12
CA LEU A 180 17.57 9.30 -11.97
C LEU A 180 18.47 8.18 -12.48
N SER A 181 18.03 6.93 -12.37
CA SER A 181 18.71 5.74 -12.92
C SER A 181 18.43 5.56 -14.40
N ALA A 182 17.30 6.12 -14.89
CA ALA A 182 16.90 6.05 -16.29
C ALA A 182 16.17 7.32 -16.74
N ALA A 183 15.88 7.43 -18.03
CA ALA A 183 14.97 8.46 -18.53
C ALA A 183 13.52 8.17 -18.11
N PRO A 184 12.73 9.19 -17.75
CA PRO A 184 11.31 9.02 -17.43
C PRO A 184 10.53 8.35 -18.58
N GLY A 185 9.64 7.42 -18.25
CA GLY A 185 8.77 6.74 -19.20
C GLY A 185 9.41 5.61 -20.01
N VAL A 186 10.72 5.35 -19.87
CA VAL A 186 11.43 4.33 -20.69
C VAL A 186 11.16 2.91 -20.22
N HIS A 187 11.13 2.68 -18.91
CA HIS A 187 10.77 1.40 -18.31
C HIS A 187 10.15 1.59 -16.92
N ALA A 188 9.43 0.57 -16.47
CA ALA A 188 8.85 0.55 -15.14
C ALA A 188 9.80 -0.17 -14.16
N GLU A 189 10.33 0.57 -13.19
CA GLU A 189 11.13 0.06 -12.08
C GLU A 189 10.45 0.43 -10.77
N TYR A 190 10.05 -0.58 -9.99
CA TYR A 190 9.47 -0.35 -8.66
C TYR A 190 10.34 0.61 -7.85
N SER A 191 9.76 1.69 -7.31
CA SER A 191 10.51 2.72 -6.62
C SER A 191 9.84 3.17 -5.33
N ASP A 192 10.49 2.92 -4.19
CA ASP A 192 10.13 3.50 -2.90
C ASP A 192 10.39 5.01 -2.90
N ILE A 193 11.46 5.46 -3.57
CA ILE A 193 11.81 6.89 -3.69
C ILE A 193 10.67 7.64 -4.39
N GLY A 194 10.13 7.07 -5.48
CA GLY A 194 9.00 7.66 -6.18
C GLY A 194 7.76 7.84 -5.28
N PHE A 195 7.49 6.88 -4.40
CA PHE A 195 6.36 6.96 -3.47
C PHE A 195 6.62 7.86 -2.25
N ILE A 196 7.88 8.03 -1.82
CA ILE A 196 8.25 9.07 -0.84
C ILE A 196 7.91 10.45 -1.42
N ILE A 197 8.31 10.71 -2.67
CA ILE A 197 8.03 11.96 -3.38
C ILE A 197 6.53 12.14 -3.61
N LEU A 198 5.84 11.10 -4.06
CA LEU A 198 4.39 11.13 -4.26
C LEU A 198 3.64 11.44 -2.96
N GLY A 199 4.04 10.85 -1.83
CA GLY A 199 3.47 11.17 -0.52
C GLY A 199 3.58 12.68 -0.20
N ALA A 200 4.75 13.28 -0.40
CA ALA A 200 4.95 14.71 -0.20
C ALA A 200 4.10 15.58 -1.16
N VAL A 201 3.95 15.16 -2.41
CA VAL A 201 3.06 15.82 -3.39
C VAL A 201 1.61 15.77 -2.92
N LEU A 202 1.11 14.62 -2.50
CA LEU A 202 -0.28 14.44 -2.07
C LEU A 202 -0.59 15.26 -0.81
N GLU A 203 0.31 15.26 0.18
CA GLU A 203 0.17 16.09 1.38
C GLU A 203 0.12 17.60 1.04
N ARG A 204 0.91 18.04 0.06
CA ARG A 204 0.88 19.44 -0.40
C ARG A 204 -0.42 19.78 -1.16
N LEU A 205 -0.93 18.86 -1.98
CA LEU A 205 -2.22 19.04 -2.67
C LEU A 205 -3.41 19.08 -1.71
N ALA A 206 -3.35 18.29 -0.64
CA ALA A 206 -4.42 18.21 0.35
C ALA A 206 -4.32 19.26 1.47
N ASP A 207 -3.16 19.92 1.63
CA ASP A 207 -2.81 20.80 2.74
C ASP A 207 -2.97 20.12 4.13
N GLU A 208 -2.69 18.81 4.17
CA GLU A 208 -2.73 17.99 5.39
C GLU A 208 -1.88 16.73 5.27
N SER A 209 -1.60 16.08 6.41
CA SER A 209 -0.80 14.86 6.43
C SER A 209 -1.53 13.68 5.80
N LEU A 210 -0.76 12.75 5.18
CA LEU A 210 -1.27 11.48 4.64
C LEU A 210 -2.09 10.72 5.69
N ALA A 211 -1.62 10.66 6.94
CA ALA A 211 -2.31 9.95 8.02
C ALA A 211 -3.67 10.58 8.35
N THR A 212 -3.74 11.91 8.48
CA THR A 212 -4.99 12.63 8.79
C THR A 212 -6.00 12.47 7.66
N PHE A 213 -5.56 12.64 6.42
CA PHE A 213 -6.41 12.46 5.24
C PHE A 213 -6.97 11.04 5.19
N CYS A 214 -6.11 10.00 5.26
CA CYS A 214 -6.55 8.63 5.15
C CYS A 214 -7.48 8.21 6.29
N GLN A 215 -7.24 8.67 7.52
CA GLN A 215 -8.12 8.39 8.65
C GLN A 215 -9.52 8.96 8.41
N ARG A 216 -9.62 10.19 7.91
CA ARG A 216 -10.89 10.89 7.68
C ARG A 216 -11.65 10.36 6.47
N GLU A 217 -10.94 10.10 5.36
CA GLU A 217 -11.56 9.85 4.06
C GLU A 217 -11.64 8.38 3.69
N ILE A 218 -10.81 7.51 4.32
CA ILE A 218 -10.70 6.10 3.97
C ILE A 218 -11.03 5.22 5.17
N PHE A 219 -10.20 5.24 6.22
CA PHE A 219 -10.29 4.27 7.30
C PHE A 219 -11.57 4.45 8.14
N GLY A 220 -11.89 5.70 8.50
CA GLY A 220 -13.11 6.02 9.24
C GLY A 220 -14.39 5.66 8.49
N PRO A 221 -14.60 6.14 7.24
CA PRO A 221 -15.78 5.80 6.43
C PRO A 221 -15.96 4.32 6.16
N LEU A 222 -14.86 3.55 6.02
CA LEU A 222 -14.91 2.10 5.80
C LEU A 222 -15.02 1.30 7.09
N GLY A 223 -14.86 1.93 8.26
CA GLY A 223 -14.87 1.22 9.55
C GLY A 223 -13.61 0.37 9.80
N MET A 224 -12.49 0.71 9.17
CA MET A 224 -11.18 0.04 9.35
C MET A 224 -10.54 0.48 10.70
N ALA A 225 -11.09 -0.03 11.79
CA ALA A 225 -10.82 0.44 13.15
C ALA A 225 -9.40 0.15 13.64
N HIS A 226 -8.71 -0.81 13.04
CA HIS A 226 -7.36 -1.24 13.40
C HIS A 226 -6.33 -0.89 12.32
N THR A 227 -6.65 0.08 11.45
CA THR A 227 -5.74 0.59 10.42
C THR A 227 -5.26 1.98 10.78
N THR A 228 -3.94 2.13 10.95
CA THR A 228 -3.34 3.41 11.36
C THR A 228 -1.87 3.50 11.01
N PHE A 229 -1.38 4.73 10.85
CA PHE A 229 0.04 5.03 11.01
C PHE A 229 0.36 5.21 12.49
N ASN A 230 1.59 4.85 12.89
CA ASN A 230 2.06 5.00 14.27
C ASN A 230 1.04 4.47 15.31
N PRO A 231 0.84 3.14 15.38
CA PRO A 231 -0.12 2.55 16.30
C PRO A 231 0.12 3.00 17.74
N ALA A 232 -0.96 3.19 18.49
CA ALA A 232 -0.88 3.60 19.89
C ALA A 232 -0.05 2.60 20.70
N PRO A 233 0.74 3.05 21.71
CA PRO A 233 1.56 2.16 22.55
C PRO A 233 0.77 1.00 23.17
N ALA A 234 -0.51 1.21 23.47
CA ALA A 234 -1.40 0.18 24.00
C ALA A 234 -1.65 -0.99 23.02
N TRP A 235 -1.39 -0.81 21.72
CA TRP A 235 -1.55 -1.87 20.71
C TRP A 235 -0.29 -2.74 20.54
N LYS A 236 0.83 -2.34 21.15
CA LYS A 236 2.12 -3.01 20.95
C LYS A 236 2.06 -4.52 21.17
N ASP A 237 1.35 -4.97 22.19
CA ASP A 237 1.21 -6.39 22.52
C ASP A 237 0.33 -7.17 21.52
N SER A 238 -0.35 -6.49 20.60
CA SER A 238 -1.10 -7.08 19.50
C SER A 238 -0.33 -7.07 18.17
N ILE A 239 0.91 -6.59 18.17
CA ILE A 239 1.72 -6.40 16.95
C ILE A 239 2.95 -7.33 17.01
N PRO A 240 3.11 -8.30 16.09
CA PRO A 240 4.34 -9.08 15.99
C PRO A 240 5.56 -8.20 15.69
N PRO A 241 6.74 -8.46 16.30
CA PRO A 241 7.96 -7.75 15.95
C PRO A 241 8.36 -8.04 14.50
N THR A 242 9.02 -7.07 13.86
CA THR A 242 9.43 -7.15 12.46
C THR A 242 10.92 -7.29 12.26
N ALA A 243 11.75 -6.86 13.21
CA ALA A 243 13.19 -6.99 13.13
C ALA A 243 13.88 -6.91 14.51
N ASP A 244 15.04 -7.57 14.64
CA ASP A 244 16.06 -7.23 15.63
C ASP A 244 17.09 -6.33 14.92
N ASP A 245 16.82 -5.02 14.90
CA ASP A 245 17.62 -4.04 14.15
C ASP A 245 18.94 -3.75 14.91
N ARG A 246 20.00 -4.42 14.50
CA ARG A 246 21.35 -4.25 15.06
C ARG A 246 22.20 -3.24 14.31
N THR A 247 21.72 -2.68 13.22
CA THR A 247 22.52 -1.88 12.29
C THR A 247 22.20 -0.39 12.34
N PHE A 248 20.95 -0.02 12.58
CA PHE A 248 20.49 1.37 12.54
C PHE A 248 19.89 1.82 13.86
N ARG A 249 18.79 1.17 14.33
CA ARG A 249 18.07 1.57 15.55
C ARG A 249 18.59 0.88 16.81
N HIS A 250 19.39 -0.19 16.65
CA HIS A 250 20.00 -0.98 17.72
C HIS A 250 19.02 -1.49 18.78
N ARG A 251 17.84 -1.92 18.34
CA ARG A 251 16.76 -2.44 19.20
C ARG A 251 15.77 -3.31 18.46
N LEU A 252 14.91 -3.99 19.22
CA LEU A 252 13.74 -4.68 18.70
C LEU A 252 12.76 -3.69 18.07
N ILE A 253 12.28 -4.00 16.86
CA ILE A 253 11.28 -3.23 16.13
C ILE A 253 9.93 -3.90 16.27
N GLN A 254 9.04 -3.28 17.04
CA GLN A 254 7.69 -3.77 17.35
C GLN A 254 6.76 -2.60 17.64
N GLY A 255 5.64 -2.50 16.91
CA GLY A 255 4.69 -1.38 17.04
C GLY A 255 5.20 -0.08 16.43
N GLU A 256 6.23 -0.14 15.63
CA GLU A 256 6.80 0.93 14.82
C GLU A 256 7.19 0.40 13.44
N VAL A 257 7.23 1.26 12.44
CA VAL A 257 7.50 0.88 11.04
C VAL A 257 8.85 0.19 10.89
N GLN A 258 8.86 -0.91 10.14
CA GLN A 258 10.09 -1.67 9.85
C GLN A 258 11.05 -0.87 8.96
N ASP A 259 10.54 -0.21 7.94
CA ASP A 259 11.33 0.57 6.97
C ASP A 259 12.06 1.74 7.64
N GLU A 260 13.38 1.81 7.43
CA GLU A 260 14.25 2.78 8.09
C GLU A 260 14.03 4.21 7.55
N ASN A 261 13.78 4.38 6.24
CA ASN A 261 13.46 5.68 5.66
C ASN A 261 12.14 6.21 6.20
N ALA A 262 11.11 5.35 6.25
CA ALA A 262 9.82 5.70 6.83
C ALA A 262 9.93 6.03 8.32
N SER A 263 10.80 5.33 9.07
CA SER A 263 11.07 5.63 10.48
C SER A 263 11.60 7.06 10.68
N VAL A 264 12.58 7.49 9.87
CA VAL A 264 13.11 8.87 9.91
C VAL A 264 12.06 9.89 9.42
N LEU A 265 11.14 9.48 8.53
CA LEU A 265 9.98 10.30 8.13
C LEU A 265 8.93 10.44 9.24
N GLY A 266 9.16 9.85 10.43
CA GLY A 266 8.23 9.89 11.56
C GLY A 266 7.16 8.81 11.50
N GLY A 267 7.38 7.72 10.79
CA GLY A 267 6.45 6.59 10.67
C GLY A 267 5.31 6.80 9.68
N ILE A 268 5.22 7.98 9.04
CA ILE A 268 4.18 8.31 8.04
C ILE A 268 4.88 8.63 6.73
N ALA A 269 4.82 7.69 5.80
CA ALA A 269 5.47 7.84 4.50
C ALA A 269 4.61 7.27 3.37
N GLY A 270 4.75 7.84 2.16
CA GLY A 270 3.96 7.40 1.00
C GLY A 270 4.23 5.96 0.58
N HIS A 271 5.38 5.39 0.97
CA HIS A 271 5.79 4.03 0.58
C HIS A 271 5.60 2.97 1.65
N ALA A 272 5.54 3.35 2.95
CA ALA A 272 5.47 2.44 4.11
C ALA A 272 4.96 3.16 5.37
N GLY A 273 4.65 2.41 6.44
CA GLY A 273 4.31 2.94 7.76
C GLY A 273 2.90 2.64 8.23
N LEU A 274 2.05 2.07 7.37
CA LEU A 274 0.69 1.68 7.75
C LEU A 274 0.69 0.33 8.47
N PHE A 275 -0.17 0.21 9.48
CA PHE A 275 -0.46 -1.01 10.21
C PHE A 275 -1.93 -1.36 10.06
N ALA A 276 -2.26 -2.64 9.99
CA ALA A 276 -3.65 -3.11 9.95
C ALA A 276 -3.80 -4.58 10.39
N THR A 277 -5.05 -4.99 10.62
CA THR A 277 -5.47 -6.38 10.65
C THR A 277 -5.80 -6.89 9.25
N THR A 278 -5.87 -8.21 9.05
CA THR A 278 -6.36 -8.79 7.78
C THR A 278 -7.84 -8.53 7.55
N GLU A 279 -8.65 -8.34 8.60
CA GLU A 279 -10.06 -7.98 8.46
C GLU A 279 -10.23 -6.59 7.85
N ASP A 280 -9.48 -5.60 8.33
CA ASP A 280 -9.52 -4.26 7.75
C ASP A 280 -9.07 -4.26 6.27
N LEU A 281 -8.06 -5.08 5.93
CA LEU A 281 -7.67 -5.25 4.53
C LEU A 281 -8.74 -5.95 3.69
N ALA A 282 -9.48 -6.92 4.26
CA ALA A 282 -10.60 -7.55 3.59
C ALA A 282 -11.74 -6.55 3.33
N ILE A 283 -12.01 -5.63 4.25
CA ILE A 283 -12.96 -4.52 4.06
C ILE A 283 -12.51 -3.60 2.92
N PHE A 284 -11.23 -3.21 2.90
CA PHE A 284 -10.67 -2.39 1.83
C PHE A 284 -10.76 -3.11 0.47
N ALA A 285 -10.36 -4.38 0.41
CA ALA A 285 -10.45 -5.18 -0.81
C ALA A 285 -11.89 -5.36 -1.29
N HIS A 286 -12.84 -5.58 -0.38
CA HIS A 286 -14.26 -5.64 -0.68
C HIS A 286 -14.79 -4.31 -1.26
N THR A 287 -14.33 -3.17 -0.73
CA THR A 287 -14.61 -1.85 -1.29
C THR A 287 -14.13 -1.77 -2.75
N MET A 288 -12.93 -2.23 -3.05
CA MET A 288 -12.40 -2.24 -4.42
C MET A 288 -13.19 -3.19 -5.33
N LEU A 289 -13.61 -4.38 -4.83
CA LEU A 289 -14.48 -5.33 -5.56
C LEU A 289 -15.86 -4.73 -5.85
N ASN A 290 -16.37 -3.87 -4.97
CA ASN A 290 -17.61 -3.11 -5.14
C ASN A 290 -17.38 -1.79 -5.90
N ALA A 291 -16.39 -1.79 -6.79
CA ALA A 291 -16.06 -0.66 -7.66
C ALA A 291 -15.84 0.66 -6.89
N GLY A 292 -15.26 0.57 -5.69
CA GLY A 292 -14.86 1.70 -4.85
C GLY A 292 -15.92 2.24 -3.89
N HIS A 293 -17.16 1.75 -3.98
CA HIS A 293 -18.21 2.24 -3.09
C HIS A 293 -17.92 1.89 -1.62
N PRO A 294 -18.09 2.81 -0.63
CA PRO A 294 -18.75 4.12 -0.75
C PRO A 294 -17.78 5.31 -0.92
N ILE A 295 -16.48 5.10 -1.07
CA ILE A 295 -15.48 6.19 -1.02
C ILE A 295 -14.96 6.63 -2.39
N LEU A 296 -15.17 5.85 -3.45
CA LEU A 296 -14.68 6.08 -4.80
C LEU A 296 -15.75 5.79 -5.85
N ARG A 297 -15.55 6.32 -7.06
CA ARG A 297 -16.37 6.04 -8.23
C ARG A 297 -15.83 4.84 -9.02
N PRO A 298 -16.71 4.07 -9.68
CA PRO A 298 -16.29 2.92 -10.51
C PRO A 298 -15.25 3.27 -11.58
N SER A 299 -15.42 4.40 -12.25
CA SER A 299 -14.49 4.86 -13.29
C SER A 299 -13.08 5.15 -12.76
N THR A 300 -12.98 5.63 -11.52
CA THR A 300 -11.69 5.89 -10.87
C THR A 300 -11.01 4.58 -10.50
N VAL A 301 -11.74 3.62 -9.94
CA VAL A 301 -11.20 2.29 -9.63
C VAL A 301 -10.69 1.63 -10.92
N GLU A 302 -11.49 1.63 -11.99
CA GLU A 302 -11.10 1.06 -13.29
C GLU A 302 -9.84 1.73 -13.84
N LEU A 303 -9.77 3.07 -13.81
CA LEU A 303 -8.61 3.82 -14.30
C LEU A 303 -7.33 3.44 -13.55
N PHE A 304 -7.38 3.37 -12.21
CA PHE A 304 -6.18 3.16 -11.40
C PHE A 304 -5.72 1.70 -11.34
N THR A 305 -6.64 0.74 -11.45
CA THR A 305 -6.31 -0.70 -11.35
C THR A 305 -5.99 -1.35 -12.69
N ARG A 306 -6.35 -0.69 -13.80
CA ARG A 306 -6.01 -1.16 -15.15
C ARG A 306 -4.50 -1.08 -15.37
N ARG A 307 -3.94 -2.14 -15.98
CA ARG A 307 -2.54 -2.14 -16.42
C ARG A 307 -2.28 -1.00 -17.38
N GLU A 308 -1.22 -0.24 -17.15
CA GLU A 308 -0.76 0.80 -18.05
C GLU A 308 -0.23 0.20 -19.37
N SER A 309 -0.42 0.94 -20.46
CA SER A 309 0.07 0.54 -21.78
C SER A 309 1.53 0.94 -22.02
N ALA A 310 2.06 1.84 -21.22
CA ALA A 310 3.42 2.34 -21.31
C ALA A 310 4.07 2.40 -19.91
N PRO A 311 5.39 2.15 -19.82
CA PRO A 311 6.25 1.62 -20.89
C PRO A 311 5.88 0.18 -21.29
N GLU A 312 6.28 -0.23 -22.49
CA GLU A 312 6.00 -1.58 -23.01
C GLU A 312 6.46 -2.67 -22.04
N GLY A 313 5.65 -3.69 -21.83
CA GLY A 313 5.93 -4.82 -20.93
C GLY A 313 5.71 -4.53 -19.45
N THR A 314 5.25 -3.34 -19.07
CA THR A 314 4.94 -3.06 -17.66
C THR A 314 3.83 -3.95 -17.12
N SER A 315 3.94 -4.37 -15.85
CA SER A 315 2.84 -5.01 -15.10
C SER A 315 2.06 -4.00 -14.24
N ARG A 316 2.41 -2.71 -14.30
CA ARG A 316 1.89 -1.72 -13.35
C ARG A 316 0.57 -1.10 -13.82
N GLY A 317 -0.37 -0.97 -12.86
CA GLY A 317 -1.40 0.04 -12.89
C GLY A 317 -0.93 1.27 -12.11
N LEU A 318 -1.83 2.22 -11.82
CA LEU A 318 -1.51 3.41 -11.03
C LEU A 318 -1.48 3.08 -9.54
N GLY A 319 -0.29 2.77 -9.03
CA GLY A 319 -0.05 2.32 -7.66
C GLY A 319 -0.20 0.82 -7.44
N TRP A 320 -0.79 0.10 -8.37
CA TRP A 320 -1.07 -1.33 -8.29
C TRP A 320 -0.11 -2.16 -9.15
N ASP A 321 0.07 -3.42 -8.76
CA ASP A 321 0.65 -4.45 -9.61
C ASP A 321 -0.46 -5.31 -10.23
N THR A 322 -0.19 -5.91 -11.38
CA THR A 322 -1.10 -6.83 -12.08
C THR A 322 -0.38 -8.13 -12.39
N PRO A 323 -1.07 -9.27 -12.60
CA PRO A 323 -0.43 -10.54 -12.85
C PRO A 323 0.60 -10.47 -13.97
N SER A 324 1.83 -10.94 -13.71
CA SER A 324 2.95 -11.00 -14.67
C SER A 324 3.68 -12.32 -14.52
N ALA A 325 4.33 -12.83 -15.56
CA ALA A 325 5.06 -14.08 -15.49
C ALA A 325 6.55 -13.85 -15.18
N PRO A 326 7.12 -14.46 -14.08
CA PRO A 326 6.44 -15.22 -13.03
C PRO A 326 5.65 -14.30 -12.08
N SER A 327 4.42 -14.72 -11.68
CA SER A 327 3.55 -13.91 -10.87
C SER A 327 3.60 -14.25 -9.38
N GLN A 328 3.60 -13.24 -8.53
CA GLN A 328 3.39 -13.41 -7.10
C GLN A 328 1.90 -13.59 -6.73
N SER A 329 0.99 -13.37 -7.69
CA SER A 329 -0.44 -13.71 -7.53
C SER A 329 -0.72 -15.22 -7.71
N GLY A 330 0.25 -16.02 -8.19
CA GLY A 330 0.01 -17.39 -8.62
C GLY A 330 -0.40 -17.49 -10.09
N LYS A 331 -0.90 -18.65 -10.50
CA LYS A 331 -1.22 -18.95 -11.90
C LYS A 331 -2.70 -18.79 -12.25
N TYR A 332 -3.58 -18.74 -11.25
CA TYR A 332 -5.04 -18.76 -11.49
C TYR A 332 -5.74 -17.41 -11.38
N PHE A 333 -5.10 -16.39 -10.80
CA PHE A 333 -5.68 -15.05 -10.80
C PHE A 333 -5.91 -14.55 -12.22
N SER A 334 -7.08 -13.94 -12.47
CA SER A 334 -7.45 -13.45 -13.79
C SER A 334 -6.54 -12.32 -14.27
N PRO A 335 -6.42 -12.06 -15.58
CA PRO A 335 -5.66 -10.92 -16.09
C PRO A 335 -6.17 -9.55 -15.64
N ARG A 336 -7.40 -9.47 -15.13
CA ARG A 336 -7.99 -8.24 -14.56
C ARG A 336 -7.67 -8.03 -13.09
N SER A 337 -6.98 -9.00 -12.48
CA SER A 337 -6.58 -8.91 -11.08
C SER A 337 -5.53 -7.83 -10.87
N PHE A 338 -5.55 -7.28 -9.67
CA PHE A 338 -4.59 -6.30 -9.22
C PHE A 338 -4.27 -6.52 -7.73
N GLY A 339 -3.11 -6.07 -7.31
CA GLY A 339 -2.66 -6.28 -5.94
C GLY A 339 -1.36 -5.57 -5.65
N HIS A 340 -0.78 -5.88 -4.49
CA HIS A 340 0.55 -5.41 -4.13
C HIS A 340 1.19 -6.33 -3.09
N LEU A 341 2.50 -6.21 -2.95
CA LEU A 341 3.31 -6.96 -2.00
C LEU A 341 3.91 -6.02 -0.96
N GLY A 342 4.18 -6.54 0.25
CA GLY A 342 4.94 -5.84 1.28
C GLY A 342 6.23 -6.54 1.65
N TYR A 343 7.23 -5.75 2.04
CA TYR A 343 8.57 -6.25 2.38
C TYR A 343 8.54 -7.17 3.62
N THR A 344 7.68 -6.88 4.59
CA THR A 344 7.41 -7.71 5.79
C THR A 344 6.76 -9.06 5.47
N GLY A 345 6.53 -9.38 4.20
CA GLY A 345 5.94 -10.62 3.73
C GLY A 345 4.45 -10.50 3.43
N THR A 346 3.88 -9.34 3.63
CA THR A 346 2.46 -9.06 3.37
C THR A 346 2.14 -9.07 1.88
N SER A 347 0.89 -9.37 1.55
CA SER A 347 0.34 -9.23 0.20
C SER A 347 -1.17 -9.06 0.25
N MET A 348 -1.71 -8.37 -0.75
CA MET A 348 -3.14 -8.31 -1.02
C MET A 348 -3.35 -8.41 -2.53
N TRP A 349 -4.17 -9.37 -2.94
CA TRP A 349 -4.57 -9.55 -4.34
C TRP A 349 -6.08 -9.60 -4.45
N ILE A 350 -6.61 -8.95 -5.48
CA ILE A 350 -8.03 -8.73 -5.73
C ILE A 350 -8.33 -9.16 -7.16
N ASP A 351 -9.32 -10.03 -7.34
CA ASP A 351 -9.80 -10.50 -8.65
C ASP A 351 -11.27 -10.09 -8.87
N PRO A 352 -11.52 -9.01 -9.59
CA PRO A 352 -12.88 -8.58 -9.88
C PRO A 352 -13.69 -9.58 -10.71
N SER A 353 -13.01 -10.37 -11.57
CA SER A 353 -13.69 -11.36 -12.41
C SER A 353 -14.26 -12.52 -11.60
N ARG A 354 -13.63 -12.87 -10.48
CA ARG A 354 -14.05 -13.94 -9.58
C ARG A 354 -14.72 -13.43 -8.30
N GLN A 355 -14.77 -12.11 -8.11
CA GLN A 355 -15.23 -11.49 -6.85
C GLN A 355 -14.48 -12.06 -5.64
N LEU A 356 -13.15 -12.12 -5.77
CA LEU A 356 -12.22 -12.74 -4.81
C LEU A 356 -11.19 -11.75 -4.33
N SER A 357 -10.86 -11.78 -3.05
CA SER A 357 -9.63 -11.19 -2.54
C SER A 357 -8.92 -12.10 -1.55
N ILE A 358 -7.59 -12.01 -1.50
CA ILE A 358 -6.74 -12.72 -0.55
C ILE A 358 -5.80 -11.70 0.09
N ALA A 359 -5.89 -11.53 1.39
CA ALA A 359 -4.99 -10.72 2.21
C ALA A 359 -4.15 -11.65 3.09
N LEU A 360 -2.83 -11.62 2.91
CA LEU A 360 -1.84 -12.36 3.70
C LEU A 360 -0.96 -11.36 4.45
N LEU A 361 -0.92 -11.43 5.76
CA LEU A 361 -0.02 -10.64 6.60
C LEU A 361 0.96 -11.56 7.31
N THR A 362 2.25 -11.24 7.26
CA THR A 362 3.32 -11.96 7.96
C THR A 362 4.35 -10.98 8.51
N ASN A 363 5.22 -11.46 9.37
CA ASN A 363 6.42 -10.75 9.80
C ASN A 363 7.69 -11.48 9.34
N ARG A 364 7.78 -11.83 8.04
CA ARG A 364 8.90 -12.61 7.47
C ARG A 364 10.26 -11.95 7.63
N THR A 365 10.30 -10.67 7.96
CA THR A 365 11.54 -9.94 8.25
C THR A 365 12.07 -10.21 9.66
N TRP A 366 11.34 -10.98 10.49
CA TRP A 366 11.78 -11.41 11.80
C TRP A 366 12.65 -12.68 11.76
N PRO A 367 13.78 -12.74 12.47
CA PRO A 367 14.44 -11.62 13.17
C PRO A 367 15.22 -10.72 12.19
N ASP A 368 15.45 -11.18 10.98
CA ASP A 368 16.13 -10.49 9.88
C ASP A 368 15.47 -10.77 8.52
N CYS A 369 15.82 -10.00 7.51
CA CYS A 369 15.18 -10.06 6.19
C CYS A 369 15.83 -11.03 5.18
N GLN A 370 16.70 -11.92 5.59
CA GLN A 370 17.47 -12.79 4.66
C GLN A 370 16.61 -13.87 4.03
N ASN A 371 15.64 -14.43 4.77
CA ASN A 371 14.76 -15.47 4.25
C ASN A 371 13.84 -14.94 3.13
N GLN A 372 13.91 -15.58 1.94
CA GLN A 372 13.14 -15.23 0.76
C GLN A 372 12.04 -16.26 0.41
N ALA A 373 11.78 -17.24 1.30
CA ALA A 373 10.82 -18.32 1.04
C ALA A 373 9.39 -17.80 0.75
N ILE A 374 9.04 -16.63 1.30
CA ILE A 374 7.75 -15.97 1.05
C ILE A 374 7.43 -15.83 -0.45
N LYS A 375 8.44 -15.69 -1.31
CA LYS A 375 8.26 -15.59 -2.77
C LYS A 375 7.69 -16.87 -3.40
N ARG A 376 7.84 -18.03 -2.74
CA ARG A 376 7.25 -19.30 -3.13
C ARG A 376 5.93 -19.57 -2.42
N VAL A 377 5.82 -19.13 -1.16
CA VAL A 377 4.62 -19.34 -0.34
C VAL A 377 3.42 -18.58 -0.90
N ARG A 378 3.58 -17.31 -1.26
CA ARG A 378 2.47 -16.49 -1.78
C ARG A 378 1.76 -17.12 -2.99
N PRO A 379 2.45 -17.42 -4.12
CA PRO A 379 1.79 -18.02 -5.28
C PRO A 379 1.18 -19.38 -4.95
N ALA A 380 1.84 -20.23 -4.17
CA ALA A 380 1.31 -21.54 -3.79
C ALA A 380 0.03 -21.42 -2.92
N LEU A 381 0.02 -20.49 -1.97
CA LEU A 381 -1.16 -20.20 -1.16
C LEU A 381 -2.33 -19.71 -2.03
N HIS A 382 -2.07 -18.77 -2.93
CA HIS A 382 -3.09 -18.22 -3.80
C HIS A 382 -3.68 -19.30 -4.71
N ASP A 383 -2.85 -20.13 -5.30
CA ASP A 383 -3.28 -21.26 -6.16
C ASP A 383 -4.15 -22.24 -5.36
N ALA A 384 -3.74 -22.64 -4.16
CA ALA A 384 -4.49 -23.54 -3.30
C ALA A 384 -5.86 -22.95 -2.87
N VAL A 385 -5.95 -21.64 -2.65
CA VAL A 385 -7.23 -20.97 -2.36
C VAL A 385 -8.16 -21.04 -3.57
N LEU A 386 -7.67 -20.74 -4.78
CA LEU A 386 -8.50 -20.79 -5.97
C LEU A 386 -8.92 -22.23 -6.31
N GLU A 387 -8.06 -23.24 -6.07
CA GLU A 387 -8.42 -24.66 -6.17
C GLU A 387 -9.53 -25.04 -5.19
N ALA A 388 -9.44 -24.62 -3.93
CA ALA A 388 -10.46 -24.86 -2.90
C ALA A 388 -11.83 -24.20 -3.22
N LEU A 389 -11.80 -23.11 -3.98
CA LEU A 389 -13.01 -22.39 -4.42
C LEU A 389 -13.58 -22.94 -5.73
N GLY A 390 -12.86 -23.84 -6.44
CA GLY A 390 -13.25 -24.33 -7.76
C GLY A 390 -13.02 -23.32 -8.89
N GLU A 391 -12.17 -22.30 -8.66
CA GLU A 391 -11.93 -21.14 -9.56
C GLU A 391 -10.57 -21.24 -10.29
N HIS A 392 -10.10 -22.45 -10.55
CA HIS A 392 -8.76 -22.75 -11.11
C HIS A 392 -8.79 -23.19 -12.58
N ALA A 393 -9.92 -23.06 -13.29
CA ALA A 393 -10.07 -23.38 -14.71
C ALA A 393 -9.82 -22.14 -15.60
#